data_9babde90a0476a6d6390739f524b2809
#
_entry.id   9babde90a0476a6d6390739f524b2809
#
_cell.length_a   1.000
_cell.length_b   1.000
_cell.length_c   1.000
_cell.angle_alpha   90.00
_cell.angle_beta   90.00
_cell.angle_gamma   90.00
#
_symmetry.space_group_name_H-M   'P 1'
#
loop_
_entity.id
_entity.type
_entity.pdbx_description
1 polymer ?
#
loop_
_entity_poly.entity_id
_entity_poly.type
_entity_poly.pdbx_seq_one_letter_code
_entity_poly.pdbx_strand_id
1 'polypeptide(L)'
;MPNLTHTPLPRRLLLALMLCAATSLPALAREGVDVGGNSAFSKLVPAESVERSATQQYAQLLQQAAAQNALGPKDNAQVRRLRAIAQRIIPFTGVWNPRARDWQWEVNLIGSRQVNAFCMPGGKIAFYTGILNQLKLSDDEVAMVMGHEVAHALREHARKRMGKSAVTQGAARLGGAVVASVLGIDPRLTDAAARGGANLLTLEFSREDESEADLVGMELAARAGYDPRAGVSLWQKMGAANKNAPPQWLSTHPSGKSRIKEIEANLPKVLPLYERARRG
;
A
#
# COMPACT_ATOMS: atom_id res chain seq x y z
N MET A 1 -18.74 79.22 33.03
CA MET A 1 -18.98 77.77 33.34
C MET A 1 -19.52 77.18 32.06
N PRO A 2 -18.76 76.34 31.29
CA PRO A 2 -19.32 75.66 30.13
C PRO A 2 -19.80 74.28 30.48
N ASN A 3 -20.98 73.97 29.99
CA ASN A 3 -21.70 72.70 30.08
C ASN A 3 -20.98 71.57 29.37
N LEU A 4 -20.67 70.47 30.09
CA LEU A 4 -20.23 69.22 29.55
C LEU A 4 -21.42 68.41 29.03
N THR A 5 -21.57 68.29 27.71
CA THR A 5 -22.55 67.41 27.09
C THR A 5 -21.96 66.02 26.96
N HIS A 6 -22.58 65.07 27.68
CA HIS A 6 -22.29 63.63 27.56
C HIS A 6 -22.91 63.09 26.25
N THR A 7 -22.06 62.69 25.34
CA THR A 7 -22.49 61.92 24.15
C THR A 7 -22.56 60.42 24.51
N PRO A 8 -23.69 59.75 24.25
CA PRO A 8 -23.78 58.30 24.48
C PRO A 8 -23.05 57.53 23.37
N LEU A 9 -22.18 56.60 23.76
CA LEU A 9 -21.54 55.65 22.84
C LEU A 9 -22.62 54.81 22.10
N PRO A 10 -22.40 54.54 20.82
CA PRO A 10 -23.40 53.78 20.04
C PRO A 10 -23.39 52.29 20.44
N ARG A 11 -24.58 51.84 20.84
CA ARG A 11 -24.92 50.46 21.22
C ARG A 11 -24.62 49.37 20.15
N ARG A 12 -23.97 49.73 19.06
CA ARG A 12 -23.65 48.82 17.91
C ARG A 12 -22.31 48.13 18.03
N LEU A 13 -21.49 48.43 19.04
CA LEU A 13 -20.15 47.80 19.21
C LEU A 13 -20.15 46.56 20.08
N LEU A 14 -21.26 46.22 20.73
CA LEU A 14 -21.35 45.06 21.64
C LEU A 14 -21.94 43.79 20.99
N LEU A 15 -22.36 43.83 19.70
CA LEU A 15 -22.90 42.68 18.97
C LEU A 15 -21.87 41.98 18.06
N ALA A 16 -20.67 42.50 17.96
CA ALA A 16 -19.63 41.94 17.05
C ALA A 16 -18.65 40.96 17.72
N LEU A 17 -18.77 40.75 19.03
CA LEU A 17 -17.85 39.86 19.80
C LEU A 17 -18.47 38.52 20.21
N MET A 18 -19.66 38.16 19.77
CA MET A 18 -20.33 36.90 20.14
C MET A 18 -20.55 35.92 19.00
N LEU A 19 -19.85 36.00 17.86
CA LEU A 19 -20.07 35.08 16.73
C LEU A 19 -18.79 34.51 16.17
N CYS A 20 -17.81 34.17 17.00
CA CYS A 20 -16.64 33.34 16.62
C CYS A 20 -16.35 32.26 17.67
N ALA A 21 -17.34 31.66 18.26
CA ALA A 21 -17.24 30.30 18.75
C ALA A 21 -17.46 29.38 17.55
N ALA A 22 -16.52 29.39 16.60
CA ALA A 22 -16.39 28.31 15.66
C ALA A 22 -16.18 27.05 16.49
N THR A 23 -17.23 26.24 16.65
CA THR A 23 -17.14 24.89 17.14
C THR A 23 -16.23 24.18 16.15
N SER A 24 -14.94 24.13 16.46
CA SER A 24 -14.03 23.17 15.88
C SER A 24 -14.55 21.81 16.27
N LEU A 25 -15.46 21.25 15.45
CA LEU A 25 -15.75 19.83 15.50
C LEU A 25 -14.39 19.15 15.43
N PRO A 26 -14.01 18.32 16.42
CA PRO A 26 -12.79 17.54 16.30
C PRO A 26 -12.94 16.79 14.99
N ALA A 27 -12.01 17.02 14.06
CA ALA A 27 -11.89 16.17 12.89
C ALA A 27 -11.80 14.75 13.43
N LEU A 28 -12.84 13.94 13.24
CA LEU A 28 -12.86 12.55 13.69
C LEU A 28 -11.63 11.92 13.06
N ALA A 29 -10.61 11.68 13.87
CA ALA A 29 -9.39 11.01 13.41
C ALA A 29 -9.82 9.73 12.72
N ARG A 30 -9.29 9.49 11.52
CA ARG A 30 -9.58 8.29 10.76
C ARG A 30 -9.30 7.07 11.65
N GLU A 31 -10.31 6.21 11.80
CA GLU A 31 -10.18 4.99 12.58
C GLU A 31 -9.30 3.99 11.86
N GLY A 32 -8.40 3.33 12.58
CA GLY A 32 -7.43 2.36 12.05
C GLY A 32 -5.99 2.80 12.29
N VAL A 33 -5.08 2.33 11.44
CA VAL A 33 -3.66 2.66 11.55
C VAL A 33 -3.34 4.01 10.90
N ASP A 34 -2.32 4.68 11.43
CA ASP A 34 -1.74 5.89 10.83
C ASP A 34 -0.32 5.58 10.38
N VAL A 35 -0.04 5.81 9.10
CA VAL A 35 1.27 5.61 8.46
C VAL A 35 1.75 6.87 7.72
N GLY A 36 1.09 8.00 7.96
CA GLY A 36 1.41 9.25 7.30
C GLY A 36 1.06 9.29 5.80
N GLY A 37 1.54 10.33 5.11
CA GLY A 37 1.32 10.54 3.68
C GLY A 37 2.28 9.75 2.79
N ASN A 38 1.95 9.64 1.49
CA ASN A 38 2.85 9.04 0.51
C ASN A 38 4.14 9.86 0.35
N SER A 39 5.24 9.17 0.06
CA SER A 39 6.56 9.79 -0.13
C SER A 39 6.55 10.82 -1.27
N ALA A 40 7.24 11.95 -1.09
CA ALA A 40 7.44 12.94 -2.15
C ALA A 40 8.16 12.36 -3.38
N PHE A 41 8.99 11.33 -3.22
CA PHE A 41 9.67 10.66 -4.33
C PHE A 41 8.69 9.95 -5.27
N SER A 42 7.53 9.51 -4.81
CA SER A 42 6.53 8.92 -5.71
C SER A 42 6.00 9.92 -6.72
N LYS A 43 5.97 11.23 -6.38
CA LYS A 43 5.52 12.30 -7.28
C LYS A 43 6.46 12.53 -8.47
N LEU A 44 7.70 12.07 -8.39
CA LEU A 44 8.70 12.22 -9.46
C LEU A 44 8.45 11.27 -10.65
N VAL A 45 7.58 10.28 -10.52
CA VAL A 45 7.27 9.32 -11.58
C VAL A 45 5.77 9.32 -11.82
N PRO A 46 5.25 9.53 -13.06
CA PRO A 46 3.83 9.53 -13.34
C PRO A 46 3.16 8.19 -12.99
N ALA A 47 2.06 8.21 -12.23
CA ALA A 47 1.36 7.00 -11.79
C ALA A 47 0.89 6.15 -12.97
N GLU A 48 0.29 6.80 -13.96
CA GLU A 48 -0.24 6.17 -15.17
C GLU A 48 0.84 5.41 -15.95
N SER A 49 2.06 5.95 -15.99
CA SER A 49 3.17 5.30 -16.69
C SER A 49 3.59 4.01 -15.99
N VAL A 50 3.62 4.02 -14.65
CA VAL A 50 3.95 2.83 -13.85
C VAL A 50 2.85 1.79 -13.93
N GLU A 51 1.58 2.20 -13.87
CA GLU A 51 0.41 1.32 -14.00
C GLU A 51 0.36 0.66 -15.39
N ARG A 52 0.66 1.41 -16.47
CA ARG A 52 0.77 0.84 -17.83
C ARG A 52 1.91 -0.18 -17.92
N SER A 53 3.09 0.16 -17.42
CA SER A 53 4.23 -0.75 -17.40
C SER A 53 3.93 -2.02 -16.59
N ALA A 54 3.29 -1.87 -15.43
CA ALA A 54 2.84 -2.97 -14.60
C ALA A 54 1.86 -3.90 -15.35
N THR A 55 0.88 -3.33 -16.04
CA THR A 55 -0.09 -4.09 -16.84
C THR A 55 0.62 -4.88 -17.95
N GLN A 56 1.59 -4.29 -18.63
CA GLN A 56 2.35 -4.98 -19.68
C GLN A 56 3.22 -6.12 -19.13
N GLN A 57 3.97 -5.87 -18.04
CA GLN A 57 4.79 -6.89 -17.38
C GLN A 57 3.93 -8.04 -16.85
N TYR A 58 2.78 -7.71 -16.26
CA TYR A 58 1.84 -8.70 -15.76
C TYR A 58 1.27 -9.58 -16.88
N ALA A 59 0.84 -8.98 -17.99
CA ALA A 59 0.36 -9.72 -19.16
C ALA A 59 1.43 -10.67 -19.73
N GLN A 60 2.68 -10.21 -19.84
CA GLN A 60 3.81 -11.05 -20.27
C GLN A 60 4.04 -12.22 -19.33
N LEU A 61 3.99 -11.97 -18.00
CA LEU A 61 4.13 -13.03 -17.00
C LEU A 61 3.03 -14.10 -17.14
N LEU A 62 1.78 -13.65 -17.30
CA LEU A 62 0.65 -14.60 -17.47
C LEU A 62 0.75 -15.39 -18.77
N GLN A 63 1.22 -14.78 -19.87
CA GLN A 63 1.49 -15.50 -21.14
C GLN A 63 2.57 -16.55 -20.95
N GLN A 64 3.66 -16.22 -20.26
CA GLN A 64 4.73 -17.20 -19.96
C GLN A 64 4.21 -18.33 -19.07
N ALA A 65 3.42 -18.03 -18.04
CA ALA A 65 2.82 -19.03 -17.18
C ALA A 65 1.85 -19.94 -17.96
N ALA A 66 1.05 -19.39 -18.87
CA ALA A 66 0.14 -20.16 -19.71
C ALA A 66 0.90 -21.08 -20.68
N ALA A 67 1.96 -20.57 -21.32
CA ALA A 67 2.81 -21.37 -22.22
C ALA A 67 3.48 -22.56 -21.51
N GLN A 68 3.68 -22.46 -20.19
CA GLN A 68 4.24 -23.53 -19.35
C GLN A 68 3.17 -24.37 -18.66
N ASN A 69 1.88 -24.22 -19.00
CA ASN A 69 0.74 -24.85 -18.31
C ASN A 69 0.73 -24.56 -16.80
N ALA A 70 1.30 -23.44 -16.38
CA ALA A 70 1.42 -23.02 -14.98
C ALA A 70 0.36 -21.97 -14.58
N LEU A 71 -0.45 -21.44 -15.50
CA LEU A 71 -1.52 -20.52 -15.15
C LEU A 71 -2.74 -21.30 -14.62
N GLY A 72 -3.14 -20.99 -13.40
CA GLY A 72 -4.32 -21.61 -12.76
C GLY A 72 -5.62 -21.30 -13.53
N PRO A 73 -6.39 -22.29 -13.94
CA PRO A 73 -7.67 -22.07 -14.63
C PRO A 73 -8.67 -21.35 -13.72
N LYS A 74 -9.62 -20.64 -14.32
CA LYS A 74 -10.58 -19.78 -13.59
C LYS A 74 -11.45 -20.53 -12.59
N ASP A 75 -11.71 -21.81 -12.85
CA ASP A 75 -12.50 -22.74 -12.03
C ASP A 75 -11.67 -23.48 -10.97
N ASN A 76 -10.37 -23.25 -10.91
CA ASN A 76 -9.51 -23.77 -9.85
C ASN A 76 -9.97 -23.27 -8.47
N ALA A 77 -10.08 -24.17 -7.50
CA ALA A 77 -10.55 -23.84 -6.15
C ALA A 77 -9.71 -22.73 -5.47
N GLN A 78 -8.39 -22.76 -5.64
CA GLN A 78 -7.51 -21.72 -5.07
C GLN A 78 -7.68 -20.39 -5.79
N VAL A 79 -7.89 -20.37 -7.11
CA VAL A 79 -8.18 -19.14 -7.85
C VAL A 79 -9.48 -18.51 -7.36
N ARG A 80 -10.54 -19.30 -7.18
CA ARG A 80 -11.81 -18.82 -6.60
C ARG A 80 -11.62 -18.28 -5.19
N ARG A 81 -10.88 -19.01 -4.36
CA ARG A 81 -10.52 -18.59 -2.99
C ARG A 81 -9.83 -17.23 -2.97
N LEU A 82 -8.78 -17.05 -3.77
CA LEU A 82 -8.02 -15.79 -3.86
C LEU A 82 -8.90 -14.63 -4.33
N ARG A 83 -9.76 -14.88 -5.34
CA ARG A 83 -10.69 -13.86 -5.85
C ARG A 83 -11.74 -13.46 -4.83
N ALA A 84 -12.26 -14.41 -4.07
CA ALA A 84 -13.22 -14.13 -2.99
C ALA A 84 -12.58 -13.24 -1.90
N ILE A 85 -11.32 -13.52 -1.53
CA ILE A 85 -10.58 -12.70 -0.57
C ILE A 85 -10.36 -11.28 -1.14
N ALA A 86 -9.91 -11.18 -2.40
CA ALA A 86 -9.70 -9.88 -3.05
C ALA A 86 -10.99 -9.05 -3.13
N GLN A 87 -12.12 -9.66 -3.49
CA GLN A 87 -13.42 -8.99 -3.56
C GLN A 87 -13.84 -8.36 -2.23
N ARG A 88 -13.43 -8.94 -1.10
CA ARG A 88 -13.69 -8.39 0.23
C ARG A 88 -12.71 -7.29 0.63
N ILE A 89 -11.47 -7.32 0.14
CA ILE A 89 -10.42 -6.32 0.45
C ILE A 89 -10.57 -5.06 -0.41
N ILE A 90 -10.82 -5.20 -1.71
CA ILE A 90 -10.82 -4.12 -2.70
C ILE A 90 -11.72 -2.93 -2.31
N PRO A 91 -12.93 -3.09 -1.75
CA PRO A 91 -13.78 -1.95 -1.38
C PRO A 91 -13.13 -0.95 -0.42
N PHE A 92 -12.13 -1.37 0.35
CA PHE A 92 -11.46 -0.53 1.34
C PHE A 92 -10.17 0.14 0.83
N THR A 93 -9.80 -0.08 -0.42
CA THR A 93 -8.53 0.43 -1.00
C THR A 93 -8.56 1.92 -1.32
N GLY A 94 -9.74 2.45 -1.71
CA GLY A 94 -9.91 3.84 -2.14
C GLY A 94 -9.59 4.89 -1.07
N VAL A 95 -9.58 4.51 0.22
CA VAL A 95 -9.19 5.38 1.35
C VAL A 95 -7.69 5.64 1.34
N TRP A 96 -6.90 4.65 0.91
CA TRP A 96 -5.45 4.70 0.89
C TRP A 96 -4.89 5.28 -0.41
N ASN A 97 -5.59 5.04 -1.52
CA ASN A 97 -5.26 5.61 -2.82
C ASN A 97 -6.54 5.81 -3.64
N PRO A 98 -6.97 7.05 -3.87
CA PRO A 98 -8.19 7.33 -4.65
C PRO A 98 -8.17 6.71 -6.06
N ARG A 99 -6.99 6.57 -6.69
CA ARG A 99 -6.83 5.95 -8.01
C ARG A 99 -7.22 4.47 -8.02
N ALA A 100 -7.15 3.79 -6.87
CA ALA A 100 -7.49 2.38 -6.76
C ALA A 100 -8.96 2.07 -7.13
N ARG A 101 -9.83 3.08 -7.16
CA ARG A 101 -11.23 2.96 -7.61
C ARG A 101 -11.34 2.68 -9.10
N ASP A 102 -10.37 3.17 -9.87
CA ASP A 102 -10.33 3.05 -11.33
C ASP A 102 -9.43 1.90 -11.80
N TRP A 103 -8.74 1.22 -10.87
CA TRP A 103 -7.86 0.12 -11.21
C TRP A 103 -8.64 -1.09 -11.73
N GLN A 104 -8.11 -1.71 -12.76
CA GLN A 104 -8.63 -2.97 -13.29
C GLN A 104 -8.04 -4.13 -12.49
N TRP A 105 -8.65 -4.39 -11.34
CA TRP A 105 -8.21 -5.44 -10.41
C TRP A 105 -8.25 -6.82 -11.07
N GLU A 106 -7.15 -7.53 -10.93
CA GLU A 106 -6.98 -8.85 -11.53
C GLU A 106 -6.24 -9.77 -10.57
N VAL A 107 -6.76 -11.00 -10.38
CA VAL A 107 -6.20 -11.98 -9.46
C VAL A 107 -5.98 -13.30 -10.19
N ASN A 108 -4.71 -13.75 -10.25
CA ASN A 108 -4.33 -15.00 -10.86
C ASN A 108 -3.44 -15.85 -9.94
N LEU A 109 -3.42 -17.16 -10.20
CA LEU A 109 -2.58 -18.14 -9.53
C LEU A 109 -1.56 -18.70 -10.51
N ILE A 110 -0.30 -18.72 -10.13
CA ILE A 110 0.79 -19.26 -10.95
C ILE A 110 1.32 -20.53 -10.28
N GLY A 111 1.32 -21.63 -11.04
CA GLY A 111 1.86 -22.91 -10.64
C GLY A 111 3.38 -22.82 -10.51
N SER A 112 3.89 -22.66 -9.31
CA SER A 112 5.33 -22.62 -9.04
C SER A 112 5.61 -23.05 -7.60
N ARG A 113 6.77 -23.65 -7.37
CA ARG A 113 7.24 -23.99 -6.02
C ARG A 113 7.76 -22.77 -5.23
N GLN A 114 7.88 -21.62 -5.89
CA GLN A 114 8.31 -20.40 -5.21
C GLN A 114 7.29 -19.98 -4.14
N VAL A 115 7.80 -19.65 -2.97
CA VAL A 115 7.01 -19.00 -1.90
C VAL A 115 6.98 -17.51 -2.21
N ASN A 116 5.99 -17.07 -2.99
CA ASN A 116 5.88 -15.71 -3.47
C ASN A 116 4.44 -15.29 -3.74
N ALA A 117 4.17 -14.00 -3.62
CA ALA A 117 2.97 -13.30 -4.06
C ALA A 117 3.35 -11.85 -4.38
N PHE A 118 2.54 -11.12 -5.13
CA PHE A 118 2.75 -9.69 -5.37
C PHE A 118 1.46 -8.99 -5.81
N CYS A 119 1.43 -7.67 -5.66
CA CYS A 119 0.48 -6.78 -6.31
C CYS A 119 1.22 -5.65 -7.01
N MET A 120 1.16 -5.61 -8.34
CA MET A 120 1.71 -4.50 -9.12
C MET A 120 0.74 -3.30 -9.12
N PRO A 121 1.26 -2.08 -9.33
CA PRO A 121 0.43 -0.89 -9.57
C PRO A 121 -0.66 -1.13 -10.61
N GLY A 122 -1.86 -0.58 -10.39
CA GLY A 122 -3.02 -0.88 -11.23
C GLY A 122 -3.79 -2.12 -10.81
N GLY A 123 -3.47 -2.71 -9.63
CA GLY A 123 -4.26 -3.80 -9.03
C GLY A 123 -4.02 -5.18 -9.64
N LYS A 124 -2.82 -5.47 -10.12
CA LYS A 124 -2.43 -6.74 -10.75
C LYS A 124 -1.84 -7.70 -9.73
N ILE A 125 -2.65 -8.62 -9.21
CA ILE A 125 -2.32 -9.54 -8.12
C ILE A 125 -2.00 -10.92 -8.67
N ALA A 126 -0.89 -11.52 -8.22
CA ALA A 126 -0.63 -12.92 -8.44
C ALA A 126 -0.11 -13.60 -7.16
N PHE A 127 -0.56 -14.82 -6.97
CA PHE A 127 -0.05 -15.74 -5.97
C PHE A 127 0.62 -16.91 -6.66
N TYR A 128 1.68 -17.42 -6.07
CA TYR A 128 2.30 -18.67 -6.51
C TYR A 128 1.76 -19.82 -5.64
N THR A 129 1.61 -21.00 -6.25
CA THR A 129 1.11 -22.18 -5.49
C THR A 129 2.02 -22.51 -4.30
N GLY A 130 3.32 -22.19 -4.41
CA GLY A 130 4.31 -22.44 -3.36
C GLY A 130 3.96 -21.76 -2.03
N ILE A 131 3.56 -20.48 -2.04
CA ILE A 131 3.24 -19.76 -0.80
C ILE A 131 2.01 -20.36 -0.09
N LEU A 132 1.00 -20.79 -0.87
CA LEU A 132 -0.23 -21.39 -0.33
C LEU A 132 0.03 -22.78 0.25
N ASN A 133 0.76 -23.61 -0.50
CA ASN A 133 0.91 -25.03 -0.19
C ASN A 133 1.99 -25.29 0.85
N GLN A 134 3.16 -24.63 0.74
CA GLN A 134 4.28 -24.87 1.65
C GLN A 134 4.01 -24.28 3.04
N LEU A 135 3.38 -23.10 3.11
CA LEU A 135 3.05 -22.45 4.37
C LEU A 135 1.67 -22.86 4.91
N LYS A 136 0.89 -23.61 4.13
CA LYS A 136 -0.47 -24.06 4.50
C LYS A 136 -1.31 -22.89 5.06
N LEU A 137 -1.39 -21.82 4.29
CA LEU A 137 -2.01 -20.57 4.73
C LEU A 137 -3.54 -20.74 4.90
N SER A 138 -4.06 -20.28 6.04
CA SER A 138 -5.50 -20.07 6.26
C SER A 138 -6.01 -18.91 5.39
N ASP A 139 -7.34 -18.70 5.34
CA ASP A 139 -7.92 -17.56 4.61
C ASP A 139 -7.50 -16.22 5.23
N ASP A 140 -7.42 -16.16 6.57
CA ASP A 140 -6.96 -14.96 7.26
C ASP A 140 -5.49 -14.65 6.94
N GLU A 141 -4.63 -15.67 6.89
CA GLU A 141 -3.22 -15.49 6.52
C GLU A 141 -3.06 -15.12 5.04
N VAL A 142 -3.87 -15.69 4.14
CA VAL A 142 -3.90 -15.27 2.72
C VAL A 142 -4.36 -13.82 2.60
N ALA A 143 -5.36 -13.40 3.38
CA ALA A 143 -5.82 -12.01 3.41
C ALA A 143 -4.75 -11.07 3.94
N MET A 144 -3.94 -11.49 4.92
CA MET A 144 -2.79 -10.73 5.40
C MET A 144 -1.71 -10.56 4.33
N VAL A 145 -1.35 -11.64 3.59
CA VAL A 145 -0.42 -11.55 2.46
C VAL A 145 -1.00 -10.63 1.38
N MET A 146 -2.26 -10.85 0.98
CA MET A 146 -2.89 -10.04 -0.07
C MET A 146 -2.99 -8.57 0.32
N GLY A 147 -3.39 -8.30 1.56
CA GLY A 147 -3.46 -6.94 2.10
C GLY A 147 -2.10 -6.24 2.07
N HIS A 148 -1.04 -6.95 2.47
CA HIS A 148 0.33 -6.46 2.43
C HIS A 148 0.78 -6.11 1.00
N GLU A 149 0.55 -7.00 0.03
CA GLU A 149 0.89 -6.76 -1.37
C GLU A 149 0.09 -5.60 -1.97
N VAL A 150 -1.21 -5.56 -1.69
CA VAL A 150 -2.10 -4.46 -2.09
C VAL A 150 -1.63 -3.14 -1.48
N ALA A 151 -1.20 -3.13 -0.22
CA ALA A 151 -0.69 -1.95 0.45
C ALA A 151 0.56 -1.38 -0.24
N HIS A 152 1.49 -2.21 -0.72
CA HIS A 152 2.63 -1.75 -1.52
C HIS A 152 2.19 -0.95 -2.76
N ALA A 153 1.16 -1.43 -3.47
CA ALA A 153 0.62 -0.72 -4.63
C ALA A 153 -0.09 0.58 -4.24
N LEU A 154 -0.93 0.55 -3.18
CA LEU A 154 -1.67 1.71 -2.68
C LEU A 154 -0.76 2.82 -2.15
N ARG A 155 0.31 2.44 -1.43
CA ARG A 155 1.31 3.36 -0.87
C ARG A 155 2.37 3.78 -1.89
N GLU A 156 2.22 3.31 -3.13
CA GLU A 156 3.08 3.68 -4.26
C GLU A 156 4.58 3.38 -4.04
N HIS A 157 4.90 2.30 -3.30
CA HIS A 157 6.27 1.98 -2.94
C HIS A 157 7.17 1.75 -4.15
N ALA A 158 6.64 1.15 -5.23
CA ALA A 158 7.37 1.01 -6.49
C ALA A 158 7.72 2.39 -7.11
N ARG A 159 6.77 3.34 -7.14
CA ARG A 159 6.99 4.72 -7.62
C ARG A 159 8.00 5.46 -6.75
N LYS A 160 7.89 5.34 -5.40
CA LYS A 160 8.86 5.88 -4.44
C LYS A 160 10.27 5.37 -4.75
N ARG A 161 10.43 4.07 -4.98
CA ARG A 161 11.71 3.45 -5.31
C ARG A 161 12.28 3.95 -6.63
N MET A 162 11.44 4.00 -7.67
CA MET A 162 11.83 4.52 -8.98
C MET A 162 12.23 6.00 -8.90
N GLY A 163 11.49 6.83 -8.17
CA GLY A 163 11.82 8.24 -7.96
C GLY A 163 13.13 8.43 -7.21
N LYS A 164 13.37 7.67 -6.13
CA LYS A 164 14.68 7.65 -5.44
C LYS A 164 15.83 7.27 -6.37
N SER A 165 15.65 6.21 -7.17
CA SER A 165 16.64 5.74 -8.14
C SER A 165 16.95 6.80 -9.18
N ALA A 166 15.93 7.47 -9.72
CA ALA A 166 16.10 8.55 -10.70
C ALA A 166 16.93 9.70 -10.16
N VAL A 167 16.66 10.13 -8.91
CA VAL A 167 17.45 11.18 -8.23
C VAL A 167 18.89 10.73 -8.02
N THR A 168 19.10 9.53 -7.49
CA THR A 168 20.45 9.01 -7.20
C THR A 168 21.28 8.86 -8.49
N GLN A 169 20.69 8.31 -9.56
CA GLN A 169 21.37 8.15 -10.84
C GLN A 169 21.60 9.49 -11.55
N GLY A 170 20.66 10.43 -11.45
CA GLY A 170 20.79 11.79 -11.96
C GLY A 170 21.93 12.53 -11.26
N ALA A 171 21.97 12.47 -9.92
CA ALA A 171 23.05 13.05 -9.13
C ALA A 171 24.43 12.45 -9.45
N ALA A 172 24.49 11.12 -9.65
CA ALA A 172 25.74 10.44 -10.00
C ALA A 172 26.26 10.81 -11.40
N ARG A 173 25.36 11.08 -12.36
CA ARG A 173 25.74 11.41 -13.75
C ARG A 173 26.15 12.86 -13.95
N LEU A 174 25.66 13.78 -13.16
CA LEU A 174 25.72 15.23 -13.44
C LEU A 174 26.46 16.05 -12.37
N GLY A 175 26.98 15.43 -11.31
CA GLY A 175 27.56 16.16 -10.19
C GLY A 175 26.52 17.01 -9.44
N GLY A 176 26.76 17.35 -8.19
CA GLY A 176 25.78 17.93 -7.26
C GLY A 176 25.01 19.20 -7.68
N ALA A 177 25.35 19.85 -8.81
CA ALA A 177 24.65 21.05 -9.30
C ALA A 177 23.25 20.76 -9.87
N VAL A 178 22.94 19.52 -10.25
CA VAL A 178 21.67 19.16 -10.90
C VAL A 178 20.60 18.66 -9.92
N VAL A 179 20.96 18.33 -8.68
CA VAL A 179 19.97 17.98 -7.66
C VAL A 179 18.96 19.12 -7.44
N ALA A 180 19.39 20.37 -7.56
CA ALA A 180 18.51 21.54 -7.42
C ALA A 180 17.53 21.72 -8.60
N SER A 181 17.93 21.37 -9.83
CA SER A 181 17.05 21.46 -11.01
C SER A 181 16.16 20.22 -11.19
N VAL A 182 16.55 19.06 -10.64
CA VAL A 182 15.74 17.83 -10.64
C VAL A 182 14.54 17.94 -9.68
N LEU A 183 14.62 18.76 -8.65
CA LEU A 183 13.46 19.12 -7.84
C LEU A 183 12.45 20.00 -8.61
N GLY A 184 12.84 20.58 -9.74
CA GLY A 184 12.00 21.28 -10.71
C GLY A 184 11.42 20.41 -11.84
N ILE A 185 11.56 19.08 -11.73
CA ILE A 185 10.91 18.05 -12.57
C ILE A 185 11.07 18.30 -14.08
N ASP A 186 12.19 17.85 -14.67
CA ASP A 186 12.24 17.64 -16.12
C ASP A 186 11.41 16.41 -16.50
N PRO A 187 10.30 16.57 -17.29
CA PRO A 187 9.47 15.44 -17.73
C PRO A 187 10.26 14.35 -18.48
N ARG A 188 11.39 14.69 -19.08
CA ARG A 188 12.25 13.74 -19.82
C ARG A 188 12.98 12.75 -18.92
N LEU A 189 13.36 13.16 -17.69
CA LEU A 189 13.97 12.26 -16.69
C LEU A 189 12.93 11.31 -16.11
N THR A 190 11.69 11.78 -15.90
CA THR A 190 10.59 10.96 -15.40
C THR A 190 10.13 9.93 -16.42
N ASP A 191 10.09 10.30 -17.70
CA ASP A 191 9.76 9.40 -18.82
C ASP A 191 10.88 8.36 -19.06
N ALA A 192 12.15 8.73 -18.91
CA ALA A 192 13.26 7.80 -19.02
C ALA A 192 13.28 6.76 -17.88
N ALA A 193 12.96 7.17 -16.66
CA ALA A 193 12.81 6.24 -15.52
C ALA A 193 11.63 5.27 -15.70
N ALA A 194 10.52 5.78 -16.25
CA ALA A 194 9.33 4.95 -16.54
C ALA A 194 9.56 4.01 -17.74
N ARG A 195 10.33 4.45 -18.75
CA ARG A 195 10.68 3.65 -19.95
C ARG A 195 11.92 2.78 -19.75
N GLY A 196 12.74 3.05 -18.74
CA GLY A 196 13.96 2.31 -18.43
C GLY A 196 13.75 0.89 -17.93
N GLY A 197 12.52 0.36 -18.00
CA GLY A 197 12.24 -1.06 -17.82
C GLY A 197 12.56 -1.59 -16.41
N ALA A 198 12.34 -0.79 -15.35
CA ALA A 198 12.44 -1.34 -14.00
C ALA A 198 11.56 -2.58 -13.90
N ASN A 199 12.15 -3.72 -13.62
CA ASN A 199 11.40 -4.94 -13.37
C ASN A 199 10.70 -4.80 -12.02
N LEU A 200 9.38 -4.56 -12.06
CA LEU A 200 8.56 -4.32 -10.88
C LEU A 200 8.50 -5.54 -9.95
N LEU A 201 8.79 -6.74 -10.48
CA LEU A 201 8.82 -7.99 -9.70
C LEU A 201 10.08 -8.16 -8.84
N THR A 202 11.14 -7.41 -9.13
CA THR A 202 12.44 -7.54 -8.43
C THR A 202 12.78 -6.33 -7.58
N LEU A 203 11.81 -5.42 -7.37
CA LEU A 203 12.01 -4.27 -6.52
C LEU A 203 12.09 -4.71 -5.05
N GLU A 204 13.20 -4.38 -4.40
CA GLU A 204 13.34 -4.51 -2.95
C GLU A 204 12.75 -3.29 -2.26
N PHE A 205 12.00 -3.49 -1.20
CA PHE A 205 11.39 -2.43 -0.41
C PHE A 205 12.22 -2.09 0.83
N SER A 206 12.13 -0.84 1.29
CA SER A 206 12.80 -0.44 2.52
C SER A 206 12.04 -1.00 3.74
N ARG A 207 12.69 -1.05 4.90
CA ARG A 207 12.04 -1.51 6.14
C ARG A 207 10.83 -0.65 6.51
N GLU A 208 10.86 0.64 6.18
CA GLU A 208 9.73 1.56 6.38
C GLU A 208 8.57 1.18 5.45
N ASP A 209 8.86 0.89 4.16
CA ASP A 209 7.83 0.45 3.21
C ASP A 209 7.18 -0.86 3.66
N GLU A 210 7.96 -1.77 4.24
CA GLU A 210 7.47 -3.03 4.78
C GLU A 210 6.57 -2.82 5.99
N SER A 211 6.97 -1.94 6.90
CA SER A 211 6.19 -1.55 8.07
C SER A 211 4.86 -0.91 7.68
N GLU A 212 4.90 0.04 6.75
CA GLU A 212 3.68 0.63 6.18
C GLU A 212 2.77 -0.44 5.55
N ALA A 213 3.34 -1.37 4.77
CA ALA A 213 2.58 -2.41 4.10
C ALA A 213 1.94 -3.41 5.09
N ASP A 214 2.64 -3.76 6.17
CA ASP A 214 2.06 -4.59 7.23
C ASP A 214 0.87 -3.92 7.89
N LEU A 215 1.01 -2.66 8.29
CA LEU A 215 -0.03 -1.94 9.01
C LEU A 215 -1.26 -1.68 8.13
N VAL A 216 -1.04 -1.18 6.91
CA VAL A 216 -2.14 -0.92 5.96
C VAL A 216 -2.79 -2.23 5.53
N GLY A 217 -2.00 -3.26 5.25
CA GLY A 217 -2.51 -4.59 4.88
C GLY A 217 -3.33 -5.23 5.98
N MET A 218 -2.89 -5.11 7.23
CA MET A 218 -3.62 -5.58 8.41
C MET A 218 -4.97 -4.86 8.57
N GLU A 219 -5.02 -3.55 8.36
CA GLU A 219 -6.27 -2.79 8.38
C GLU A 219 -7.21 -3.22 7.26
N LEU A 220 -6.71 -3.39 6.04
CA LEU A 220 -7.50 -3.86 4.90
C LEU A 220 -8.11 -5.24 5.17
N ALA A 221 -7.33 -6.19 5.70
CA ALA A 221 -7.79 -7.51 6.09
C ALA A 221 -8.86 -7.43 7.18
N ALA A 222 -8.64 -6.63 8.24
CA ALA A 222 -9.59 -6.44 9.32
C ALA A 222 -10.93 -5.86 8.84
N ARG A 223 -10.92 -4.82 8.00
CA ARG A 223 -12.13 -4.23 7.40
C ARG A 223 -12.86 -5.22 6.48
N ALA A 224 -12.13 -6.10 5.83
CA ALA A 224 -12.68 -7.19 5.03
C ALA A 224 -13.21 -8.37 5.87
N GLY A 225 -13.12 -8.31 7.22
CA GLY A 225 -13.60 -9.33 8.14
C GLY A 225 -12.70 -10.55 8.24
N TYR A 226 -11.39 -10.38 7.97
CA TYR A 226 -10.35 -11.38 8.25
C TYR A 226 -9.62 -11.03 9.54
N ASP A 227 -9.25 -12.05 10.31
CA ASP A 227 -8.62 -11.87 11.62
C ASP A 227 -7.22 -11.26 11.49
N PRO A 228 -7.00 -10.02 11.94
CA PRO A 228 -5.68 -9.36 11.80
C PRO A 228 -4.57 -10.02 12.64
N ARG A 229 -4.91 -10.86 13.64
CA ARG A 229 -3.94 -11.63 14.43
C ARG A 229 -3.20 -12.66 13.58
N ALA A 230 -3.77 -13.06 12.44
CA ALA A 230 -3.14 -13.93 11.47
C ALA A 230 -1.83 -13.36 10.88
N GLY A 231 -1.59 -12.05 10.98
CA GLY A 231 -0.31 -11.45 10.63
C GLY A 231 0.85 -11.97 11.47
N VAL A 232 0.63 -12.23 12.74
CA VAL A 232 1.64 -12.81 13.65
C VAL A 232 1.98 -14.24 13.23
N SER A 233 0.97 -15.10 13.04
CA SER A 233 1.17 -16.49 12.63
C SER A 233 1.80 -16.61 11.24
N LEU A 234 1.44 -15.71 10.30
CA LEU A 234 2.06 -15.61 8.98
C LEU A 234 3.58 -15.39 9.09
N TRP A 235 4.00 -14.38 9.87
CA TRP A 235 5.43 -14.10 10.04
C TRP A 235 6.19 -15.20 10.76
N GLN A 236 5.55 -15.91 11.70
CA GLN A 236 6.12 -17.10 12.33
C GLN A 236 6.35 -18.22 11.31
N LYS A 237 5.37 -18.50 10.43
CA LYS A 237 5.50 -19.49 9.35
C LYS A 237 6.58 -19.10 8.34
N MET A 238 6.65 -17.82 7.94
CA MET A 238 7.71 -17.30 7.05
C MET A 238 9.11 -17.46 7.70
N GLY A 239 9.23 -17.13 8.98
CA GLY A 239 10.48 -17.32 9.73
C GLY A 239 10.91 -18.78 9.86
N ALA A 240 9.96 -19.69 10.04
CA ALA A 240 10.24 -21.12 10.09
C ALA A 240 10.69 -21.67 8.72
N ALA A 241 10.06 -21.22 7.63
CA ALA A 241 10.42 -21.61 6.26
C ALA A 241 11.82 -21.11 5.85
N ASN A 242 12.29 -20.00 6.43
CA ASN A 242 13.59 -19.40 6.12
C ASN A 242 14.80 -20.20 6.62
N LYS A 243 14.62 -21.20 7.49
CA LYS A 243 15.72 -21.97 8.07
C LYS A 243 16.46 -22.84 7.06
N ASN A 244 15.77 -23.33 6.02
CA ASN A 244 16.32 -24.30 5.05
C ASN A 244 16.61 -23.68 3.67
N ALA A 245 15.79 -22.73 3.21
CA ALA A 245 15.98 -21.95 2.00
C ALA A 245 15.15 -20.67 2.13
N PRO A 246 15.74 -19.48 2.04
CA PRO A 246 14.97 -18.24 2.13
C PRO A 246 13.84 -18.23 1.09
N PRO A 247 12.57 -18.04 1.50
CA PRO A 247 11.49 -17.83 0.57
C PRO A 247 11.82 -16.68 -0.39
N GLN A 248 11.50 -16.83 -1.68
CA GLN A 248 11.71 -15.77 -2.66
C GLN A 248 11.07 -14.46 -2.23
N TRP A 249 9.92 -14.54 -1.58
CA TRP A 249 9.21 -13.39 -1.01
C TRP A 249 10.07 -12.60 -0.01
N LEU A 250 10.89 -13.26 0.80
CA LEU A 250 11.78 -12.60 1.77
C LEU A 250 12.97 -11.87 1.11
N SER A 251 13.28 -12.13 -0.17
CA SER A 251 14.33 -11.39 -0.88
C SER A 251 13.88 -9.99 -1.28
N THR A 252 12.60 -9.79 -1.53
CA THR A 252 11.98 -8.49 -1.83
C THR A 252 11.35 -7.84 -0.60
N HIS A 253 10.95 -8.65 0.39
CA HIS A 253 10.31 -8.24 1.65
C HIS A 253 11.13 -8.69 2.86
N PRO A 254 12.11 -7.90 3.29
CA PRO A 254 12.99 -8.27 4.40
C PRO A 254 12.21 -8.58 5.69
N SER A 255 12.46 -9.75 6.27
CA SER A 255 11.87 -10.14 7.54
C SER A 255 12.61 -9.51 8.72
N GLY A 256 11.91 -9.32 9.84
CA GLY A 256 12.51 -8.86 11.08
C GLY A 256 11.59 -9.13 12.28
N LYS A 257 12.19 -9.44 13.44
CA LYS A 257 11.45 -9.58 14.71
C LYS A 257 10.67 -8.30 15.07
N SER A 258 11.10 -7.14 14.56
CA SER A 258 10.44 -5.86 14.77
C SER A 258 9.05 -5.84 14.12
N ARG A 259 8.84 -6.50 12.98
CA ARG A 259 7.56 -6.51 12.25
C ARG A 259 6.45 -7.19 13.08
N ILE A 260 6.73 -8.33 13.71
CA ILE A 260 5.76 -8.99 14.59
C ILE A 260 5.38 -8.07 15.77
N LYS A 261 6.37 -7.46 16.42
CA LYS A 261 6.11 -6.52 17.53
C LYS A 261 5.26 -5.34 17.11
N GLU A 262 5.50 -4.81 15.91
CA GLU A 262 4.76 -3.68 15.36
C GLU A 262 3.32 -4.05 15.01
N ILE A 263 3.10 -5.22 14.43
CA ILE A 263 1.77 -5.79 14.20
C ILE A 263 1.03 -5.90 15.53
N GLU A 264 1.63 -6.57 16.53
CA GLU A 264 1.04 -6.76 17.87
C GLU A 264 0.67 -5.42 18.53
N ALA A 265 1.55 -4.42 18.45
CA ALA A 265 1.31 -3.09 19.02
C ALA A 265 0.14 -2.35 18.35
N ASN A 266 -0.17 -2.66 17.09
CA ASN A 266 -1.23 -2.01 16.32
C ASN A 266 -2.53 -2.83 16.23
N LEU A 267 -2.56 -4.09 16.71
CA LEU A 267 -3.79 -4.90 16.79
C LEU A 267 -4.95 -4.16 17.46
N PRO A 268 -4.77 -3.45 18.60
CA PRO A 268 -5.87 -2.73 19.24
C PRO A 268 -6.55 -1.69 18.35
N LYS A 269 -5.85 -1.14 17.34
CA LYS A 269 -6.40 -0.15 16.41
C LYS A 269 -7.29 -0.79 15.33
N VAL A 270 -7.07 -2.05 14.99
CA VAL A 270 -7.76 -2.73 13.88
C VAL A 270 -8.74 -3.81 14.32
N LEU A 271 -8.60 -4.36 15.53
CA LEU A 271 -9.55 -5.34 16.07
C LEU A 271 -11.01 -4.83 16.10
N PRO A 272 -11.30 -3.57 16.48
CA PRO A 272 -12.67 -3.05 16.39
C PRO A 272 -13.22 -3.04 14.96
N LEU A 273 -12.37 -2.84 13.94
CA LEU A 273 -12.75 -2.89 12.52
C LEU A 273 -13.18 -4.31 12.12
N TYR A 274 -12.35 -5.29 12.50
CA TYR A 274 -12.61 -6.70 12.29
C TYR A 274 -13.90 -7.17 12.95
N GLU A 275 -14.10 -6.81 14.23
CA GLU A 275 -15.30 -7.18 14.97
C GLU A 275 -16.58 -6.60 14.37
N ARG A 276 -16.53 -5.37 13.84
CA ARG A 276 -17.65 -4.78 13.11
C ARG A 276 -17.93 -5.50 11.79
N ALA A 277 -16.89 -5.78 11.01
CA ALA A 277 -17.04 -6.47 9.74
C ALA A 277 -17.60 -7.89 9.86
N ARG A 278 -17.47 -8.52 11.03
CA ARG A 278 -18.07 -9.85 11.31
C ARG A 278 -19.51 -9.79 11.76
N ARG A 279 -19.99 -8.65 12.21
CA ARG A 279 -21.37 -8.47 12.71
C ARG A 279 -22.34 -7.99 11.62
N GLY A 280 -21.83 -7.41 10.54
CA GLY A 280 -22.59 -6.98 9.35
C GLY A 280 -22.48 -7.96 8.23
#